data_a58ea216abbcd93842a4adfe9796be05
#
_entry.id   a58ea216abbcd93842a4adfe9796be05
#
_cell.length_a   1.000
_cell.length_b   1.000
_cell.length_c   1.000
_cell.angle_alpha   90.00
_cell.angle_beta   90.00
_cell.angle_gamma   90.00
#
_symmetry.space_group_name_H-M   'P 1'
#
loop_
_entity.id
_entity.type
_entity.pdbx_description
1 polymer ?
#
loop_
_entity_poly.entity_id
_entity_poly.type
_entity_poly.pdbx_seq_one_letter_code
_entity_poly.pdbx_strand_id
1 'polypeptide(L)'
;MTVISALQNIHVEGSFGNFENKSENELLKIKELKNLLIVQVVQYKNSSIKIDDINFNNLKFVNQSQTVVSNENIRVLWNSPNNWLLISNKKELLKEIYSTFNENDFAVTDLSHSKATIELEGPNVKEVLKKGCPFNFNILTKNMSINSAYNGISFIVDMVENEPEKVRIFSLRSFGESLYHSITDASLEFGYKCN
;
A
#
# COMPACT_ATOMS: atom_id res chain seq x y z
N MET A 1 -2.16 -24.60 -4.23
CA MET A 1 -0.80 -24.02 -4.38
C MET A 1 -0.53 -23.13 -3.19
N THR A 2 0.56 -23.38 -2.48
CA THR A 2 1.00 -22.49 -1.38
C THR A 2 1.55 -21.21 -2.00
N VAL A 3 0.95 -20.08 -1.67
CA VAL A 3 1.45 -18.77 -2.16
C VAL A 3 2.76 -18.48 -1.47
N ILE A 4 3.84 -18.42 -2.23
CA ILE A 4 5.16 -18.03 -1.72
C ILE A 4 5.16 -16.52 -1.47
N SER A 5 5.51 -16.10 -0.25
CA SER A 5 5.64 -14.70 0.11
C SER A 5 6.76 -14.01 -0.69
N ALA A 6 6.60 -12.71 -0.97
CA ALA A 6 7.63 -11.93 -1.65
C ALA A 6 8.89 -11.74 -0.80
N LEU A 7 8.75 -11.79 0.53
CA LEU A 7 9.82 -11.54 1.50
C LEU A 7 10.18 -12.78 2.33
N GLN A 8 9.74 -13.97 1.90
CA GLN A 8 9.88 -15.22 2.67
C GLN A 8 11.31 -15.49 3.15
N ASN A 9 12.32 -15.13 2.36
CA ASN A 9 13.70 -15.46 2.66
C ASN A 9 14.43 -14.38 3.46
N ILE A 10 13.84 -13.20 3.61
CA ILE A 10 14.52 -12.04 4.22
C ILE A 10 13.75 -11.39 5.37
N HIS A 11 12.44 -11.64 5.47
CA HIS A 11 11.65 -11.15 6.60
C HIS A 11 11.84 -12.05 7.81
N VAL A 12 12.65 -11.59 8.76
CA VAL A 12 12.97 -12.30 10.00
C VAL A 12 12.31 -11.58 11.17
N GLU A 13 11.55 -12.30 11.97
CA GLU A 13 10.94 -11.78 13.20
C GLU A 13 12.02 -11.43 14.25
N GLY A 14 11.83 -10.31 14.94
CA GLY A 14 12.77 -9.87 15.98
C GLY A 14 12.87 -8.36 16.08
N SER A 15 13.73 -7.89 17.00
CA SER A 15 14.06 -6.46 17.18
C SER A 15 15.47 -6.19 16.64
N PHE A 16 15.64 -5.07 15.95
CA PHE A 16 16.86 -4.73 15.22
C PHE A 16 17.21 -3.25 15.36
N GLY A 17 18.49 -2.95 15.13
CA GLY A 17 19.00 -1.59 15.19
C GLY A 17 19.06 -1.05 16.61
N ASN A 18 18.79 0.23 16.80
CA ASN A 18 18.84 0.92 18.08
C ASN A 18 17.56 0.65 18.91
N PHE A 19 17.39 -0.60 19.37
CA PHE A 19 16.22 -1.03 20.14
C PHE A 19 16.50 -1.16 21.64
N GLU A 20 17.75 -1.21 22.06
CA GLU A 20 18.12 -1.35 23.46
C GLU A 20 17.56 -0.18 24.30
N ASN A 21 17.00 -0.50 25.46
CA ASN A 21 16.37 0.45 26.37
C ASN A 21 15.10 1.16 25.82
N LYS A 22 14.50 0.66 24.75
CA LYS A 22 13.22 1.13 24.23
C LYS A 22 12.09 0.17 24.53
N SER A 23 10.94 0.74 24.87
CA SER A 23 9.68 -0.03 24.95
C SER A 23 9.17 -0.40 23.55
N GLU A 24 8.28 -1.39 23.45
CA GLU A 24 7.70 -1.80 22.15
C GLU A 24 6.95 -0.67 21.44
N ASN A 25 6.41 0.29 22.17
CA ASN A 25 5.68 1.44 21.59
C ASN A 25 6.62 2.51 21.01
N GLU A 26 7.88 2.47 21.37
CA GLU A 26 8.92 3.38 20.84
C GLU A 26 9.64 2.80 19.62
N LEU A 27 9.35 1.55 19.28
CA LEU A 27 9.91 0.89 18.09
C LEU A 27 8.98 1.03 16.89
N LEU A 28 9.57 1.25 15.73
CA LEU A 28 8.88 1.11 14.46
C LEU A 28 8.53 -0.37 14.24
N LYS A 29 7.28 -0.67 13.93
CA LYS A 29 6.83 -2.02 13.57
C LYS A 29 6.87 -2.18 12.06
N ILE A 30 7.47 -3.25 11.59
CA ILE A 30 7.57 -3.62 10.18
C ILE A 30 6.94 -4.99 10.00
N LYS A 31 5.98 -5.08 9.07
CA LYS A 31 5.25 -6.31 8.81
C LYS A 31 5.04 -6.51 7.30
N GLU A 32 5.28 -7.73 6.81
CA GLU A 32 4.80 -8.11 5.49
C GLU A 32 3.30 -8.41 5.53
N LEU A 33 2.52 -7.76 4.68
CA LEU A 33 1.11 -8.08 4.49
C LEU A 33 0.96 -9.13 3.39
N LYS A 34 0.61 -10.34 3.80
CA LYS A 34 0.36 -11.48 2.91
C LYS A 34 -1.13 -11.55 2.56
N ASN A 35 -1.41 -12.13 1.38
CA ASN A 35 -2.78 -12.48 0.98
C ASN A 35 -3.76 -11.31 0.80
N LEU A 36 -3.29 -10.10 0.59
CA LEU A 36 -4.16 -8.99 0.19
C LEU A 36 -4.75 -9.25 -1.20
N LEU A 37 -6.01 -8.89 -1.37
CA LEU A 37 -6.62 -8.66 -2.67
C LEU A 37 -6.19 -7.27 -3.15
N ILE A 38 -5.53 -7.21 -4.30
CA ILE A 38 -5.11 -5.95 -4.93
C ILE A 38 -5.58 -6.00 -6.38
N VAL A 39 -6.56 -5.17 -6.73
CA VAL A 39 -7.14 -5.15 -8.07
C VAL A 39 -7.00 -3.77 -8.67
N GLN A 40 -6.46 -3.71 -9.87
CA GLN A 40 -6.43 -2.50 -10.66
C GLN A 40 -7.70 -2.40 -11.50
N VAL A 41 -8.36 -1.23 -11.45
CA VAL A 41 -9.51 -0.88 -12.27
C VAL A 41 -9.16 0.35 -13.09
N VAL A 42 -9.22 0.24 -14.41
CA VAL A 42 -8.94 1.33 -15.34
C VAL A 42 -10.15 1.59 -16.19
N GLN A 43 -10.68 2.81 -16.18
CA GLN A 43 -11.76 3.22 -17.04
C GLN A 43 -11.24 3.58 -18.44
N TYR A 44 -11.90 3.08 -19.47
CA TYR A 44 -11.55 3.42 -20.86
C TYR A 44 -11.96 4.85 -21.22
N LYS A 45 -11.19 5.47 -22.13
CA LYS A 45 -11.46 6.84 -22.61
C LYS A 45 -12.82 7.01 -23.30
N ASN A 46 -13.30 5.95 -23.92
CA ASN A 46 -14.59 5.91 -24.64
C ASN A 46 -15.75 5.37 -23.79
N SER A 47 -15.53 5.16 -22.51
CA SER A 47 -16.60 4.80 -21.58
C SER A 47 -17.64 5.89 -21.50
N SER A 48 -18.92 5.51 -21.54
CA SER A 48 -20.05 6.41 -21.34
C SER A 48 -20.36 6.69 -19.87
N ILE A 49 -19.72 5.95 -18.95
CA ILE A 49 -19.94 6.07 -17.51
C ILE A 49 -19.20 7.31 -16.99
N LYS A 50 -19.92 8.18 -16.28
CA LYS A 50 -19.29 9.31 -15.61
C LYS A 50 -18.56 8.82 -14.34
N ILE A 51 -17.42 9.42 -14.01
CA ILE A 51 -16.64 9.05 -12.84
C ILE A 51 -17.47 9.17 -11.56
N ASP A 52 -18.29 10.20 -11.43
CA ASP A 52 -19.15 10.44 -10.27
C ASP A 52 -20.22 9.35 -10.06
N ASP A 53 -20.50 8.56 -11.10
CA ASP A 53 -21.45 7.45 -11.06
C ASP A 53 -20.75 6.13 -10.70
N ILE A 54 -19.41 6.10 -10.72
CA ILE A 54 -18.63 4.91 -10.37
C ILE A 54 -18.66 4.72 -8.85
N ASN A 55 -19.26 3.64 -8.42
CA ASN A 55 -19.23 3.25 -7.02
C ASN A 55 -19.04 1.73 -6.88
N PHE A 56 -18.45 1.34 -5.76
CA PHE A 56 -18.29 -0.06 -5.38
C PHE A 56 -18.28 -0.17 -3.85
N ASN A 57 -19.03 -1.10 -3.31
CA ASN A 57 -19.11 -1.34 -1.86
C ASN A 57 -19.44 -0.06 -1.04
N ASN A 58 -20.39 0.75 -1.51
CA ASN A 58 -20.80 2.05 -0.96
C ASN A 58 -19.70 3.14 -0.98
N LEU A 59 -18.65 2.97 -1.76
CA LEU A 59 -17.63 3.99 -1.97
C LEU A 59 -17.76 4.58 -3.38
N LYS A 60 -17.87 5.90 -3.48
CA LYS A 60 -17.75 6.62 -4.74
C LYS A 60 -16.27 6.78 -5.10
N PHE A 61 -15.95 6.53 -6.36
CA PHE A 61 -14.58 6.71 -6.84
C PHE A 61 -14.29 8.19 -7.04
N VAL A 62 -13.06 8.58 -6.72
CA VAL A 62 -12.59 9.96 -6.87
C VAL A 62 -11.42 9.96 -7.84
N ASN A 63 -11.48 10.79 -8.89
CA ASN A 63 -10.41 10.92 -9.88
C ASN A 63 -9.53 12.15 -9.59
N GLN A 64 -9.07 12.23 -8.36
CA GLN A 64 -8.18 13.28 -7.89
C GLN A 64 -6.91 12.68 -7.32
N SER A 65 -5.77 13.25 -7.67
CA SER A 65 -4.47 12.76 -7.18
C SER A 65 -4.39 12.71 -5.66
N GLN A 66 -3.65 11.72 -5.17
CA GLN A 66 -3.38 11.49 -3.75
C GLN A 66 -4.61 11.14 -2.89
N THR A 67 -5.76 10.88 -3.49
CA THR A 67 -6.99 10.58 -2.75
C THR A 67 -7.16 9.08 -2.53
N VAL A 68 -7.57 8.72 -1.32
CA VAL A 68 -8.03 7.39 -0.95
C VAL A 68 -9.44 7.50 -0.38
N VAL A 69 -10.37 6.70 -0.89
CA VAL A 69 -11.67 6.50 -0.25
C VAL A 69 -11.72 5.10 0.35
N SER A 70 -12.26 4.95 1.54
CA SER A 70 -12.22 3.66 2.24
C SER A 70 -13.39 3.46 3.18
N ASN A 71 -13.72 2.19 3.39
CA ASN A 71 -14.57 1.71 4.47
C ASN A 71 -13.91 0.52 5.18
N GLU A 72 -14.63 -0.20 6.02
CA GLU A 72 -14.14 -1.38 6.75
C GLU A 72 -13.73 -2.55 5.84
N ASN A 73 -14.24 -2.62 4.62
CA ASN A 73 -14.05 -3.75 3.71
C ASN A 73 -12.96 -3.51 2.66
N ILE A 74 -12.82 -2.28 2.18
CA ILE A 74 -12.01 -1.97 1.02
C ILE A 74 -11.45 -0.55 1.07
N ARG A 75 -10.27 -0.37 0.51
CA ARG A 75 -9.63 0.91 0.24
C ARG A 75 -9.47 1.08 -1.27
N VAL A 76 -9.89 2.22 -1.79
CA VAL A 76 -9.77 2.58 -3.22
C VAL A 76 -8.77 3.73 -3.31
N LEU A 77 -7.59 3.44 -3.81
CA LEU A 77 -6.49 4.39 -3.99
C LEU A 77 -6.54 4.94 -5.42
N TRP A 78 -6.50 6.25 -5.57
CA TRP A 78 -6.22 6.84 -6.87
C TRP A 78 -4.78 6.52 -7.30
N ASN A 79 -4.61 5.88 -8.44
CA ASN A 79 -3.30 5.48 -8.95
C ASN A 79 -2.80 6.40 -10.07
N SER A 80 -3.70 6.80 -10.96
CA SER A 80 -3.47 7.77 -12.03
C SER A 80 -4.83 8.20 -12.61
N PRO A 81 -4.93 9.15 -13.54
CA PRO A 81 -6.20 9.51 -14.15
C PRO A 81 -6.96 8.28 -14.67
N ASN A 82 -8.21 8.13 -14.26
CA ASN A 82 -9.10 7.01 -14.60
C ASN A 82 -8.56 5.61 -14.20
N ASN A 83 -7.71 5.55 -13.19
CA ASN A 83 -7.07 4.31 -12.76
C ASN A 83 -6.99 4.27 -11.24
N TRP A 84 -7.52 3.22 -10.65
CA TRP A 84 -7.59 3.01 -9.21
C TRP A 84 -7.05 1.64 -8.80
N LEU A 85 -6.53 1.56 -7.59
CA LEU A 85 -6.19 0.30 -6.93
C LEU A 85 -7.19 0.04 -5.80
N LEU A 86 -7.85 -1.10 -5.88
CA LEU A 86 -8.79 -1.61 -4.88
C LEU A 86 -8.03 -2.60 -3.99
N ILE A 87 -7.98 -2.34 -2.69
CA ILE A 87 -7.20 -3.14 -1.75
C ILE A 87 -8.13 -3.64 -0.64
N SER A 88 -8.12 -4.94 -0.39
CA SER A 88 -8.96 -5.58 0.63
C SER A 88 -8.28 -6.81 1.24
N ASN A 89 -8.68 -7.16 2.46
CA ASN A 89 -8.38 -8.46 3.07
C ASN A 89 -9.39 -9.56 2.64
N LYS A 90 -10.50 -9.17 1.97
CA LYS A 90 -11.60 -10.03 1.59
C LYS A 90 -11.44 -10.47 0.13
N LYS A 91 -10.91 -11.67 -0.11
CA LYS A 91 -10.66 -12.18 -1.48
C LYS A 91 -11.95 -12.43 -2.27
N GLU A 92 -13.05 -12.68 -1.59
CA GLU A 92 -14.37 -12.88 -2.19
C GLU A 92 -14.85 -11.67 -2.99
N LEU A 93 -14.40 -10.45 -2.65
CA LEU A 93 -14.73 -9.23 -3.39
C LEU A 93 -14.24 -9.24 -4.84
N LEU A 94 -13.29 -10.10 -5.19
CA LEU A 94 -12.78 -10.19 -6.57
C LEU A 94 -13.91 -10.49 -7.57
N LYS A 95 -14.82 -11.40 -7.23
CA LYS A 95 -15.96 -11.75 -8.09
C LYS A 95 -16.92 -10.58 -8.26
N GLU A 96 -17.17 -9.85 -7.19
CA GLU A 96 -18.04 -8.68 -7.20
C GLU A 96 -17.42 -7.54 -8.03
N ILE A 97 -16.09 -7.33 -7.93
CA ILE A 97 -15.36 -6.37 -8.74
C ILE A 97 -15.54 -6.68 -10.23
N TYR A 98 -15.30 -7.92 -10.65
CA TYR A 98 -15.49 -8.32 -12.05
C TYR A 98 -16.94 -8.20 -12.54
N SER A 99 -17.93 -8.41 -11.68
CA SER A 99 -19.34 -8.25 -12.06
C SER A 99 -19.80 -6.79 -12.11
N THR A 100 -19.16 -5.91 -11.31
CA THR A 100 -19.50 -4.48 -11.25
C THR A 100 -18.86 -3.69 -12.39
N PHE A 101 -17.59 -3.97 -12.68
CA PHE A 101 -16.81 -3.26 -13.68
C PHE A 101 -16.80 -4.04 -14.99
N ASN A 102 -17.78 -3.77 -15.86
CA ASN A 102 -17.92 -4.49 -17.13
C ASN A 102 -16.75 -4.21 -18.10
N GLU A 103 -16.46 -5.18 -18.97
CA GLU A 103 -15.33 -5.14 -19.89
C GLU A 103 -15.45 -4.12 -21.04
N ASN A 104 -16.63 -3.55 -21.28
CA ASN A 104 -16.81 -2.52 -22.30
C ASN A 104 -16.34 -1.15 -21.84
N ASP A 105 -16.39 -0.90 -20.54
CA ASP A 105 -16.06 0.38 -19.90
C ASP A 105 -14.77 0.35 -19.10
N PHE A 106 -14.36 -0.85 -18.62
CA PHE A 106 -13.23 -0.98 -17.68
C PHE A 106 -12.30 -2.14 -18.03
N ALA A 107 -11.00 -1.94 -17.81
CA ALA A 107 -10.05 -3.02 -17.65
C ALA A 107 -9.89 -3.33 -16.15
N VAL A 108 -10.10 -4.59 -15.77
CA VAL A 108 -9.91 -5.09 -14.41
C VAL A 108 -8.78 -6.09 -14.38
N THR A 109 -7.77 -5.86 -13.55
CA THR A 109 -6.58 -6.72 -13.45
C THR A 109 -6.30 -7.08 -12.00
N ASP A 110 -6.28 -8.38 -11.68
CA ASP A 110 -5.84 -8.87 -10.37
C ASP A 110 -4.32 -8.78 -10.26
N LEU A 111 -3.85 -7.90 -9.37
CA LEU A 111 -2.43 -7.66 -9.07
C LEU A 111 -1.99 -8.27 -7.73
N SER A 112 -2.82 -9.08 -7.08
CA SER A 112 -2.57 -9.62 -5.73
C SER A 112 -1.24 -10.38 -5.62
N HIS A 113 -0.81 -11.04 -6.70
CA HIS A 113 0.45 -11.79 -6.74
C HIS A 113 1.63 -11.02 -7.35
N SER A 114 1.39 -9.83 -7.89
CA SER A 114 2.43 -9.01 -8.55
C SER A 114 3.02 -7.96 -7.64
N LYS A 115 2.49 -7.80 -6.43
CA LYS A 115 2.94 -6.82 -5.45
C LYS A 115 3.58 -7.47 -4.22
N ALA A 116 4.64 -6.83 -3.70
CA ALA A 116 5.09 -6.97 -2.33
C ALA A 116 4.47 -5.84 -1.52
N THR A 117 3.95 -6.16 -0.33
CA THR A 117 3.31 -5.17 0.53
C THR A 117 3.92 -5.20 1.92
N ILE A 118 4.41 -4.05 2.38
CA ILE A 118 5.00 -3.86 3.70
C ILE A 118 4.15 -2.84 4.44
N GLU A 119 3.79 -3.13 5.69
CA GLU A 119 3.15 -2.19 6.59
C GLU A 119 4.17 -1.68 7.60
N LEU A 120 4.25 -0.37 7.74
CA LEU A 120 5.03 0.32 8.77
C LEU A 120 4.07 0.98 9.74
N GLU A 121 4.28 0.77 11.05
CA GLU A 121 3.43 1.35 12.10
C GLU A 121 4.26 1.83 13.28
N GLY A 122 3.91 2.98 13.82
CA GLY A 122 4.52 3.54 15.02
C GLY A 122 5.35 4.78 14.76
N PRO A 123 6.25 5.14 15.70
CA PRO A 123 7.05 6.35 15.57
C PRO A 123 8.04 6.26 14.40
N ASN A 124 8.41 7.42 13.87
CA ASN A 124 9.43 7.57 12.83
C ASN A 124 9.09 6.96 11.46
N VAL A 125 7.85 6.54 11.20
CA VAL A 125 7.41 6.05 9.89
C VAL A 125 7.77 7.03 8.79
N LYS A 126 7.40 8.31 8.95
CA LYS A 126 7.69 9.36 7.96
C LYS A 126 9.19 9.65 7.84
N GLU A 127 9.94 9.59 8.94
CA GLU A 127 11.39 9.82 8.92
C GLU A 127 12.13 8.73 8.15
N VAL A 128 11.73 7.47 8.31
CA VAL A 128 12.26 6.36 7.49
C VAL A 128 11.97 6.58 6.01
N LEU A 129 10.74 6.99 5.67
CA LEU A 129 10.35 7.21 4.28
C LEU A 129 11.09 8.40 3.65
N LYS A 130 11.38 9.47 4.41
CA LYS A 130 12.17 10.63 3.95
C LYS A 130 13.59 10.29 3.53
N LYS A 131 14.19 9.23 4.10
CA LYS A 131 15.58 8.84 3.77
C LYS A 131 15.76 8.39 2.33
N GLY A 132 14.75 7.80 1.72
CA GLY A 132 14.86 7.26 0.36
C GLY A 132 13.88 7.84 -0.65
N CYS A 133 12.92 8.68 -0.22
CA CYS A 133 11.88 9.23 -1.08
C CYS A 133 11.85 10.76 -1.01
N PRO A 134 11.85 11.48 -2.15
CA PRO A 134 11.90 12.94 -2.18
C PRO A 134 10.57 13.64 -1.85
N PHE A 135 9.51 12.87 -1.56
CA PHE A 135 8.20 13.43 -1.23
C PHE A 135 8.22 14.13 0.14
N ASN A 136 7.46 15.22 0.26
CA ASN A 136 7.27 15.89 1.54
C ASN A 136 6.24 15.15 2.41
N PHE A 137 6.70 14.21 3.24
CA PHE A 137 5.82 13.40 4.10
C PHE A 137 5.10 14.19 5.20
N ASN A 138 5.47 15.44 5.46
CA ASN A 138 4.77 16.26 6.47
C ASN A 138 3.32 16.56 6.07
N ILE A 139 3.01 16.56 4.76
CA ILE A 139 1.66 16.77 4.25
C ILE A 139 0.85 15.47 4.10
N LEU A 140 1.50 14.30 4.26
CA LEU A 140 0.84 13.01 4.13
C LEU A 140 -0.03 12.76 5.36
N THR A 141 -1.33 12.59 5.14
CA THR A 141 -2.33 12.34 6.18
C THR A 141 -3.20 11.14 5.83
N LYS A 142 -3.96 10.64 6.80
CA LYS A 142 -4.91 9.53 6.63
C LYS A 142 -5.76 9.70 5.38
N ASN A 143 -5.95 8.63 4.64
CA ASN A 143 -6.66 8.58 3.36
C ASN A 143 -6.00 9.39 2.23
N MET A 144 -4.70 9.58 2.30
CA MET A 144 -3.88 10.00 1.17
C MET A 144 -2.99 8.86 0.70
N SER A 145 -2.76 8.80 -0.62
CA SER A 145 -1.79 7.89 -1.23
C SER A 145 -0.90 8.65 -2.21
N ILE A 146 0.34 8.21 -2.33
CA ILE A 146 1.30 8.77 -3.28
C ILE A 146 1.96 7.67 -4.10
N ASN A 147 2.24 7.99 -5.35
CA ASN A 147 3.11 7.23 -6.23
C ASN A 147 4.45 7.95 -6.29
N SER A 148 5.53 7.27 -5.94
CA SER A 148 6.88 7.84 -5.91
C SER A 148 7.94 6.75 -6.11
N ALA A 149 9.19 7.07 -5.80
CA ALA A 149 10.29 6.11 -5.76
C ALA A 149 11.03 6.19 -4.43
N TYR A 150 11.44 5.03 -3.90
CA TYR A 150 12.32 4.91 -2.75
C TYR A 150 13.66 4.33 -3.21
N ASN A 151 14.74 5.09 -3.12
CA ASN A 151 16.06 4.72 -3.65
C ASN A 151 16.01 4.17 -5.09
N GLY A 152 15.19 4.80 -5.95
CA GLY A 152 15.01 4.41 -7.35
C GLY A 152 13.99 3.28 -7.60
N ILE A 153 13.44 2.66 -6.56
CA ILE A 153 12.40 1.62 -6.67
C ILE A 153 11.02 2.28 -6.65
N SER A 154 10.27 2.14 -7.72
CA SER A 154 8.88 2.63 -7.78
C SER A 154 8.02 1.97 -6.71
N PHE A 155 7.30 2.77 -5.94
CA PHE A 155 6.42 2.31 -4.88
C PHE A 155 5.20 3.20 -4.72
N ILE A 156 4.18 2.64 -4.08
CA ILE A 156 2.97 3.37 -3.66
C ILE A 156 2.98 3.41 -2.13
N VAL A 157 2.68 4.56 -1.56
CA VAL A 157 2.45 4.72 -0.12
C VAL A 157 0.99 5.05 0.10
N ASP A 158 0.32 4.28 0.95
CA ASP A 158 -1.05 4.50 1.43
C ASP A 158 -1.02 4.84 2.92
N MET A 159 -1.40 6.07 3.28
CA MET A 159 -1.50 6.49 4.69
C MET A 159 -2.81 5.98 5.29
N VAL A 160 -2.70 4.95 6.11
CA VAL A 160 -3.84 4.25 6.69
C VAL A 160 -4.34 4.93 7.96
N GLU A 161 -3.40 5.40 8.83
CA GLU A 161 -3.72 6.03 10.11
C GLU A 161 -2.68 7.09 10.47
N ASN A 162 -3.10 8.14 11.17
CA ASN A 162 -2.21 9.22 11.62
C ASN A 162 -1.61 8.94 13.00
N GLU A 163 -2.36 8.30 13.92
CA GLU A 163 -1.95 8.05 15.30
C GLU A 163 -2.43 6.66 15.78
N PRO A 164 -1.51 5.69 15.97
CA PRO A 164 -0.10 5.76 15.55
C PRO A 164 0.03 5.88 14.04
N GLU A 165 1.11 6.52 13.56
CA GLU A 165 1.36 6.58 12.12
C GLU A 165 1.40 5.17 11.53
N LYS A 166 0.59 4.94 10.51
CA LYS A 166 0.54 3.65 9.82
C LYS A 166 0.44 3.85 8.32
N VAL A 167 1.39 3.28 7.61
CA VAL A 167 1.41 3.27 6.14
C VAL A 167 1.51 1.87 5.60
N ARG A 168 0.94 1.66 4.41
CA ARG A 168 1.19 0.49 3.58
C ARG A 168 1.98 0.93 2.36
N ILE A 169 3.03 0.21 2.07
CA ILE A 169 3.86 0.45 0.90
C ILE A 169 3.78 -0.76 -0.04
N PHE A 170 3.61 -0.47 -1.33
CA PHE A 170 3.44 -1.48 -2.37
C PHE A 170 4.51 -1.27 -3.44
N SER A 171 5.28 -2.30 -3.74
CA SER A 171 6.20 -2.32 -4.87
C SER A 171 5.88 -3.48 -5.80
N LEU A 172 6.52 -3.53 -6.96
CA LEU A 172 6.52 -4.75 -7.74
C LEU A 172 7.17 -5.88 -6.92
N ARG A 173 6.60 -7.07 -7.01
CA ARG A 173 7.09 -8.25 -6.30
C ARG A 173 8.59 -8.50 -6.52
N SER A 174 9.07 -8.30 -7.74
CA SER A 174 10.48 -8.48 -8.11
C SER A 174 11.43 -7.50 -7.41
N PHE A 175 10.94 -6.36 -6.92
CA PHE A 175 11.70 -5.39 -6.15
C PHE A 175 11.42 -5.46 -4.64
N GLY A 176 10.59 -6.41 -4.20
CA GLY A 176 10.16 -6.52 -2.80
C GLY A 176 11.34 -6.66 -1.85
N GLU A 177 12.29 -7.53 -2.13
CA GLU A 177 13.48 -7.73 -1.30
C GLU A 177 14.35 -6.48 -1.23
N SER A 178 14.63 -5.85 -2.38
CA SER A 178 15.46 -4.63 -2.43
C SER A 178 14.81 -3.46 -1.68
N LEU A 179 13.49 -3.29 -1.82
CA LEU A 179 12.75 -2.27 -1.07
C LEU A 179 12.76 -2.58 0.43
N TYR A 180 12.52 -3.85 0.83
CA TYR A 180 12.54 -4.27 2.22
C TYR A 180 13.90 -3.98 2.87
N HIS A 181 15.02 -4.34 2.22
CA HIS A 181 16.36 -4.03 2.70
C HIS A 181 16.57 -2.52 2.86
N SER A 182 16.16 -1.71 1.88
CA SER A 182 16.29 -0.26 1.98
C SER A 182 15.49 0.34 3.13
N ILE A 183 14.29 -0.17 3.40
CA ILE A 183 13.43 0.28 4.51
C ILE A 183 14.01 -0.15 5.85
N THR A 184 14.45 -1.42 5.99
CA THR A 184 15.01 -1.93 7.24
C THR A 184 16.34 -1.26 7.58
N ASP A 185 17.22 -1.03 6.61
CA ASP A 185 18.46 -0.27 6.78
C ASP A 185 18.18 1.16 7.27
N ALA A 186 17.25 1.86 6.62
CA ALA A 186 16.82 3.19 7.03
C ALA A 186 16.21 3.24 8.44
N SER A 187 15.69 2.10 8.94
CA SER A 187 15.03 1.99 10.24
C SER A 187 16.00 1.69 11.38
N LEU A 188 17.23 1.25 11.10
CA LEU A 188 18.22 0.82 12.13
C LEU A 188 18.48 1.88 13.19
N GLU A 189 18.61 3.16 12.81
CA GLU A 189 18.88 4.24 13.76
C GLU A 189 17.75 4.48 14.75
N PHE A 190 16.49 4.19 14.32
CA PHE A 190 15.32 4.37 15.17
C PHE A 190 14.99 3.13 16.00
N GLY A 191 15.57 1.98 15.68
CA GLY A 191 15.16 0.69 16.20
C GLY A 191 13.79 0.26 15.66
N TYR A 192 13.68 -1.01 15.27
CA TYR A 192 12.43 -1.54 14.73
C TYR A 192 12.20 -2.99 15.17
N LYS A 193 10.93 -3.39 15.15
CA LYS A 193 10.48 -4.76 15.40
C LYS A 193 9.79 -5.30 14.16
N CYS A 194 10.25 -6.48 13.70
CA CYS A 194 9.56 -7.26 12.67
C CYS A 194 8.60 -8.27 13.31
N ASN A 195 7.35 -8.32 12.80
CA ASN A 195 6.28 -9.21 13.26
C ASN A 195 5.77 -10.10 12.12
#